data_642b9953fed96bfac4a25b5764c1f71d
#
_entry.id   642b9953fed96bfac4a25b5764c1f71d
#
_cell.length_a   1.000
_cell.length_b   1.000
_cell.length_c   1.000
_cell.angle_alpha   90.00
_cell.angle_beta   90.00
_cell.angle_gamma   90.00
#
_symmetry.space_group_name_H-M   'P 1'
#
loop_
_entity.id
_entity.type
_entity.pdbx_description
1 polymer ?
#
loop_
_entity_poly.entity_id
_entity_poly.type
_entity_poly.pdbx_seq_one_letter_code
_entity_poly.pdbx_strand_id
1 'polypeptide(L)'
;MTALAVVLPPAAQASQFVDIVRGRVPVTLKVDGGDRAIVYYSKSGSGRHVLVSGAVNARQPNPYIRQVRFRLDYSGGRGLWKRFSSACTPYDGPSLPFLVAACKAPNGSYWAVQEWMVDQPNFGVLPWTARQHAYSIRVSHWSTPVAQIELHADWIYAGRWHEVFGRSTYLGKPVFGFASTSRGAPTDGYGRLLYLDTFGSRYGAGWRRVNAFLPHRPTGVFCAGLYRYDGRPPGNGSEYRVTMIGPGVTPDVQSTVAGLHDYRRGNSADEAYERQQNAILDRLARGGRWCHQH
;
A
#
# COMPACT_ATOMS: atom_id res chain seq x y z
N MET A 1 31.68 30.53 8.32
CA MET A 1 31.16 29.51 7.39
C MET A 1 29.80 29.08 7.93
N THR A 2 28.71 29.58 7.34
CA THR A 2 27.34 29.31 7.77
C THR A 2 26.89 28.09 6.97
N ALA A 3 26.68 26.95 7.63
CA ALA A 3 26.19 25.75 6.99
C ALA A 3 24.69 25.95 6.64
N LEU A 4 24.40 26.03 5.36
CA LEU A 4 23.03 25.99 4.86
C LEU A 4 22.48 24.59 5.08
N ALA A 5 21.58 24.44 6.05
CA ALA A 5 20.81 23.22 6.22
C ALA A 5 19.84 23.08 5.04
N VAL A 6 20.15 22.19 4.10
CA VAL A 6 19.24 21.81 3.02
C VAL A 6 18.10 21.01 3.65
N VAL A 7 16.98 21.67 3.91
CA VAL A 7 15.73 21.02 4.30
C VAL A 7 15.21 20.28 3.05
N LEU A 8 15.48 18.99 2.95
CA LEU A 8 14.89 18.14 1.93
C LEU A 8 13.38 18.10 2.17
N PRO A 9 12.55 18.41 1.15
CA PRO A 9 11.11 18.29 1.29
C PRO A 9 10.74 16.85 1.59
N PRO A 10 9.81 16.59 2.53
CA PRO A 10 9.40 15.23 2.85
C PRO A 10 8.88 14.52 1.59
N ALA A 11 9.31 13.27 1.41
CA ALA A 11 8.91 12.44 0.30
C ALA A 11 7.39 12.41 0.18
N ALA A 12 6.89 12.60 -1.03
CA ALA A 12 5.46 12.59 -1.31
C ALA A 12 4.92 11.17 -1.15
N GLN A 13 4.04 10.99 -0.21
CA GLN A 13 3.35 9.72 0.04
C GLN A 13 1.95 9.76 -0.57
N ALA A 14 1.59 8.68 -1.22
CA ALA A 14 0.25 8.41 -1.72
C ALA A 14 -0.61 7.91 -0.56
N SER A 15 -1.91 7.92 -0.61
CA SER A 15 -2.83 7.97 0.53
C SER A 15 -2.18 8.70 1.69
N GLN A 16 -2.63 9.86 2.05
CA GLN A 16 -1.82 10.75 2.88
C GLN A 16 -1.54 10.11 4.24
N PHE A 17 -0.29 9.84 4.48
CA PHE A 17 0.20 9.42 5.78
C PHE A 17 -0.10 10.48 6.84
N VAL A 18 -0.74 10.05 7.92
CA VAL A 18 -1.07 10.91 9.08
C VAL A 18 -0.08 10.66 10.20
N ASP A 19 0.05 9.40 10.65
CA ASP A 19 0.96 9.06 11.75
C ASP A 19 1.26 7.55 11.80
N ILE A 20 2.23 7.20 12.65
CA ILE A 20 2.49 5.82 13.08
C ILE A 20 2.18 5.72 14.57
N VAL A 21 1.39 4.72 14.93
CA VAL A 21 1.02 4.40 16.32
C VAL A 21 1.46 2.98 16.69
N ARG A 22 1.62 2.72 17.99
CA ARG A 22 1.88 1.37 18.50
C ARG A 22 0.56 0.67 18.81
N GLY A 23 0.32 -0.47 18.20
CA GLY A 23 -0.96 -1.17 18.30
C GLY A 23 -2.09 -0.42 17.57
N ARG A 24 -3.23 -1.07 17.45
CA ARG A 24 -4.44 -0.44 16.91
C ARG A 24 -4.99 0.58 17.90
N VAL A 25 -5.41 1.73 17.39
CA VAL A 25 -6.01 2.78 18.21
C VAL A 25 -7.39 3.15 17.68
N PRO A 26 -8.33 3.57 18.53
CA PRO A 26 -9.58 4.15 18.08
C PRO A 26 -9.31 5.39 17.22
N VAL A 27 -9.86 5.40 16.02
CA VAL A 27 -9.77 6.53 15.10
C VAL A 27 -11.18 7.02 14.77
N THR A 28 -11.39 8.33 14.82
CA THR A 28 -12.64 8.96 14.41
C THR A 28 -12.37 9.95 13.30
N LEU A 29 -13.24 9.98 12.31
CA LEU A 29 -13.22 10.92 11.19
C LEU A 29 -14.47 11.78 11.25
N LYS A 30 -14.30 13.10 11.12
CA LYS A 30 -15.38 14.06 10.89
C LYS A 30 -15.04 14.89 9.66
N VAL A 31 -16.03 15.20 8.84
CA VAL A 31 -15.87 16.04 7.65
C VAL A 31 -16.93 17.13 7.68
N ASP A 32 -16.53 18.38 7.48
CA ASP A 32 -17.44 19.53 7.48
C ASP A 32 -18.05 19.82 6.11
N GLY A 33 -18.98 20.77 6.05
CA GLY A 33 -19.58 21.21 4.80
C GLY A 33 -18.62 21.94 3.82
N GLY A 34 -17.43 22.28 4.28
CA GLY A 34 -16.37 22.90 3.47
C GLY A 34 -15.32 21.91 2.98
N ASP A 35 -15.63 20.64 3.03
CA ASP A 35 -14.77 19.54 2.56
C ASP A 35 -13.39 19.47 3.25
N ARG A 36 -13.40 19.79 4.56
CA ARG A 36 -12.26 19.61 5.45
C ARG A 36 -12.55 18.45 6.39
N ALA A 37 -11.54 17.66 6.70
CA ALA A 37 -11.66 16.54 7.62
C ALA A 37 -10.86 16.78 8.90
N ILE A 38 -11.33 16.24 10.02
CA ILE A 38 -10.53 16.07 11.22
C ILE A 38 -10.42 14.58 11.53
N VAL A 39 -9.18 14.12 11.66
CA VAL A 39 -8.84 12.79 12.12
C VAL A 39 -8.45 12.86 13.60
N TYR A 40 -9.18 12.11 14.43
CA TYR A 40 -8.93 11.99 15.88
C TYR A 40 -8.36 10.60 16.15
N TYR A 41 -7.30 10.54 16.95
CA TYR A 41 -6.73 9.25 17.40
C TYR A 41 -5.94 9.46 18.69
N SER A 42 -5.59 8.37 19.38
CA SER A 42 -4.72 8.39 20.55
C SER A 42 -3.30 7.98 20.17
N LYS A 43 -2.31 8.70 20.68
CA LYS A 43 -0.91 8.31 20.56
C LYS A 43 -0.23 8.44 21.92
N SER A 44 0.26 7.30 22.44
CA SER A 44 0.93 7.26 23.75
C SER A 44 0.07 7.90 24.87
N GLY A 45 -1.23 7.61 24.89
CA GLY A 45 -2.17 8.14 25.87
C GLY A 45 -2.63 9.56 25.64
N SER A 46 -2.11 10.26 24.64
CA SER A 46 -2.49 11.63 24.30
C SER A 46 -3.39 11.69 23.07
N GLY A 47 -4.50 12.44 23.16
CA GLY A 47 -5.38 12.71 22.03
C GLY A 47 -4.69 13.57 20.96
N ARG A 48 -4.82 13.16 19.71
CA ARG A 48 -4.33 13.87 18.53
C ARG A 48 -5.49 14.31 17.66
N HIS A 49 -5.38 15.48 17.08
CA HIS A 49 -6.38 16.07 16.20
C HIS A 49 -5.66 16.64 15.00
N VAL A 50 -5.84 16.02 13.84
CA VAL A 50 -5.20 16.47 12.60
C VAL A 50 -6.27 17.00 11.68
N LEU A 51 -6.22 18.31 11.39
CA LEU A 51 -7.06 18.92 10.37
C LEU A 51 -6.45 18.63 9.00
N VAL A 52 -7.28 18.07 8.14
CA VAL A 52 -6.92 17.69 6.77
C VAL A 52 -7.76 18.51 5.80
N SER A 53 -7.12 19.11 4.81
CA SER A 53 -7.81 19.87 3.78
C SER A 53 -7.07 19.80 2.44
N GLY A 54 -7.78 20.03 1.34
CA GLY A 54 -7.20 20.22 0.04
C GLY A 54 -7.71 19.22 -1.01
N ALA A 55 -6.83 18.32 -1.47
CA ALA A 55 -7.04 17.59 -2.71
C ALA A 55 -8.16 16.54 -2.65
N VAL A 56 -8.78 16.31 -3.80
CA VAL A 56 -9.64 15.18 -4.10
C VAL A 56 -9.06 14.47 -5.32
N ASN A 57 -9.15 13.15 -5.34
CA ASN A 57 -8.61 12.26 -6.37
C ASN A 57 -7.09 12.37 -6.58
N ALA A 58 -6.50 11.28 -7.03
CA ALA A 58 -5.16 11.29 -7.57
C ALA A 58 -5.18 11.82 -9.00
N ARG A 59 -4.07 12.39 -9.44
CA ARG A 59 -3.81 12.60 -10.87
C ARG A 59 -3.49 11.27 -11.53
N GLN A 60 -3.76 11.16 -12.82
CA GLN A 60 -3.29 10.00 -13.58
C GLN A 60 -1.77 9.87 -13.45
N PRO A 61 -1.25 8.63 -13.37
CA PRO A 61 0.18 8.40 -13.27
C PRO A 61 0.95 9.11 -14.40
N ASN A 62 1.87 9.98 -14.02
CA ASN A 62 2.74 10.71 -14.95
C ASN A 62 4.10 10.95 -14.26
N PRO A 63 5.24 10.55 -14.88
CA PRO A 63 6.57 10.70 -14.28
C PRO A 63 7.00 12.14 -14.05
N TYR A 64 6.41 13.08 -14.77
CA TYR A 64 6.81 14.50 -14.77
C TYR A 64 5.91 15.38 -13.91
N ILE A 65 4.80 14.85 -13.41
CA ILE A 65 3.81 15.60 -12.64
C ILE A 65 3.67 15.00 -11.25
N ARG A 66 3.93 15.81 -10.22
CA ARG A 66 3.74 15.38 -8.83
C ARG A 66 2.28 15.07 -8.57
N GLN A 67 2.03 14.06 -7.76
CA GLN A 67 0.69 13.75 -7.27
C GLN A 67 0.16 14.85 -6.35
N VAL A 68 -1.16 14.90 -6.27
CA VAL A 68 -1.86 15.77 -5.32
C VAL A 68 -1.61 15.30 -3.88
N ARG A 69 -1.71 16.25 -2.95
CA ARG A 69 -1.53 16.02 -1.52
C ARG A 69 -2.52 16.82 -0.73
N PHE A 70 -2.76 16.35 0.48
CA PHE A 70 -3.43 17.15 1.49
C PHE A 70 -2.50 18.17 2.15
N ARG A 71 -3.13 19.19 2.74
CA ARG A 71 -2.53 19.99 3.79
C ARG A 71 -2.93 19.37 5.13
N LEU A 72 -1.94 18.99 5.92
CA LEU A 72 -2.12 18.46 7.28
C LEU A 72 -1.74 19.53 8.29
N ASP A 73 -2.65 19.80 9.23
CA ASP A 73 -2.40 20.68 10.36
C ASP A 73 -2.57 19.89 11.67
N TYR A 74 -1.45 19.55 12.27
CA TYR A 74 -1.39 18.78 13.53
C TYR A 74 -1.80 19.57 14.76
N SER A 75 -2.06 20.87 14.64
CA SER A 75 -2.68 21.67 15.70
C SER A 75 -4.21 21.48 15.76
N GLY A 76 -4.77 20.75 14.79
CA GLY A 76 -6.21 20.59 14.65
C GLY A 76 -6.91 21.90 14.31
N GLY A 77 -6.25 22.77 13.52
CA GLY A 77 -6.78 24.08 13.16
C GLY A 77 -6.74 25.08 14.31
N ARG A 78 -5.71 25.02 15.18
CA ARG A 78 -5.56 25.92 16.35
C ARG A 78 -6.82 25.96 17.21
N GLY A 79 -7.42 24.80 17.49
CA GLY A 79 -8.62 24.67 18.32
C GLY A 79 -9.94 24.59 17.56
N LEU A 80 -9.92 24.65 16.23
CA LEU A 80 -11.11 24.42 15.39
C LEU A 80 -11.76 23.06 15.72
N TRP A 81 -10.93 22.04 16.00
CA TRP A 81 -11.38 20.69 16.34
C TRP A 81 -12.42 20.64 17.48
N LYS A 82 -12.38 21.60 18.42
CA LYS A 82 -13.34 21.68 19.54
C LYS A 82 -14.77 22.04 19.11
N ARG A 83 -14.90 22.71 17.97
CA ARG A 83 -16.18 23.19 17.42
C ARG A 83 -16.49 22.58 16.06
N PHE A 84 -15.73 21.54 15.65
CA PHE A 84 -15.85 20.94 14.33
C PHE A 84 -17.14 20.11 14.25
N SER A 85 -18.07 20.54 13.43
CA SER A 85 -19.32 19.84 13.16
C SER A 85 -19.16 18.94 11.94
N SER A 86 -19.61 17.69 12.03
CA SER A 86 -19.59 16.77 10.92
C SER A 86 -20.85 16.95 10.06
N ALA A 87 -20.64 17.05 8.75
CA ALA A 87 -21.68 17.04 7.74
C ALA A 87 -21.73 15.72 6.94
N CYS A 88 -20.95 14.72 7.38
CA CYS A 88 -20.89 13.40 6.76
C CYS A 88 -22.23 12.65 6.80
N THR A 89 -22.51 11.94 5.71
CA THR A 89 -23.49 10.86 5.68
C THR A 89 -22.79 9.49 5.78
N PRO A 90 -23.50 8.40 6.09
CA PRO A 90 -22.93 7.06 6.10
C PRO A 90 -22.20 6.72 4.79
N TYR A 91 -21.09 6.01 4.93
CA TYR A 91 -20.30 5.56 3.79
C TYR A 91 -21.03 4.48 2.99
N ASP A 92 -21.19 4.71 1.69
CA ASP A 92 -21.81 3.79 0.73
C ASP A 92 -20.85 3.48 -0.45
N GLY A 93 -19.55 3.74 -0.29
CA GLY A 93 -18.53 3.53 -1.30
C GLY A 93 -18.01 2.08 -1.36
N PRO A 94 -16.96 1.82 -2.17
CA PRO A 94 -16.38 0.50 -2.32
C PRO A 94 -15.81 -0.04 -0.99
N SER A 95 -15.83 -1.35 -0.83
CA SER A 95 -15.15 -2.00 0.31
C SER A 95 -13.66 -1.70 0.26
N LEU A 96 -13.11 -1.27 1.39
CA LEU A 96 -11.70 -0.93 1.53
C LEU A 96 -11.03 -1.81 2.57
N PRO A 97 -9.79 -2.29 2.32
CA PRO A 97 -9.04 -3.01 3.32
C PRO A 97 -8.67 -2.09 4.48
N PHE A 98 -8.61 -2.62 5.70
CA PHE A 98 -8.13 -1.91 6.89
C PHE A 98 -8.90 -0.62 7.24
N LEU A 99 -10.13 -0.52 6.78
CA LEU A 99 -10.96 0.66 7.04
C LEU A 99 -11.29 0.77 8.53
N VAL A 100 -11.03 1.94 9.12
CA VAL A 100 -11.36 2.25 10.52
C VAL A 100 -12.41 3.35 10.66
N ALA A 101 -12.46 4.27 9.70
CA ALA A 101 -13.50 5.29 9.63
C ALA A 101 -13.70 5.74 8.19
N ALA A 102 -14.95 5.94 7.78
CA ALA A 102 -15.27 6.51 6.47
C ALA A 102 -16.61 7.23 6.49
N CYS A 103 -16.76 8.16 5.57
CA CYS A 103 -18.03 8.82 5.32
C CYS A 103 -18.12 9.39 3.89
N LYS A 104 -19.34 9.73 3.50
CA LYS A 104 -19.63 10.47 2.27
C LYS A 104 -19.82 11.94 2.59
N ALA A 105 -19.05 12.80 1.95
CA ALA A 105 -19.15 14.25 2.11
C ALA A 105 -20.37 14.80 1.35
N PRO A 106 -20.87 16.01 1.69
CA PRO A 106 -22.03 16.61 1.03
C PRO A 106 -21.88 16.80 -0.49
N ASN A 107 -20.66 16.96 -0.97
CA ASN A 107 -20.35 17.07 -2.41
C ASN A 107 -20.32 15.71 -3.13
N GLY A 108 -20.63 14.60 -2.45
CA GLY A 108 -20.65 13.25 -2.99
C GLY A 108 -19.29 12.54 -3.02
N SER A 109 -18.22 13.22 -2.60
CA SER A 109 -16.89 12.57 -2.45
C SER A 109 -16.86 11.69 -1.20
N TYR A 110 -15.87 10.81 -1.14
CA TYR A 110 -15.64 9.91 -0.02
C TYR A 110 -14.39 10.28 0.75
N TRP A 111 -14.49 10.21 2.06
CA TRP A 111 -13.37 10.29 2.98
C TRP A 111 -13.20 8.96 3.71
N ALA A 112 -11.98 8.51 3.86
CA ALA A 112 -11.68 7.31 4.63
C ALA A 112 -10.38 7.45 5.40
N VAL A 113 -10.33 6.74 6.52
CA VAL A 113 -9.11 6.49 7.27
C VAL A 113 -8.88 4.99 7.31
N GLN A 114 -7.70 4.57 6.92
CA GLN A 114 -7.23 3.20 6.96
C GLN A 114 -6.11 3.08 7.98
N GLU A 115 -6.14 2.02 8.78
CA GLU A 115 -5.11 1.73 9.78
C GLU A 115 -4.60 0.31 9.57
N TRP A 116 -3.37 0.17 9.11
CA TRP A 116 -2.80 -1.14 8.86
C TRP A 116 -1.36 -1.25 9.34
N MET A 117 -0.98 -2.47 9.71
CA MET A 117 0.35 -2.76 10.21
C MET A 117 1.38 -2.59 9.11
N VAL A 118 2.30 -1.67 9.32
CA VAL A 118 3.45 -1.42 8.47
C VAL A 118 4.68 -1.84 9.25
N ASP A 119 5.30 -2.94 8.87
CA ASP A 119 6.62 -3.22 9.40
C ASP A 119 7.63 -2.21 8.86
N GLN A 120 8.68 -1.98 9.59
CA GLN A 120 9.80 -1.17 9.12
C GLN A 120 10.31 -1.72 7.78
N PRO A 121 10.75 -0.86 6.85
CA PRO A 121 11.37 -1.31 5.61
C PRO A 121 12.46 -2.32 5.94
N ASN A 122 12.53 -3.39 5.16
CA ASN A 122 13.55 -4.41 5.34
C ASN A 122 14.92 -3.84 4.94
N PHE A 123 15.70 -3.42 5.91
CA PHE A 123 17.10 -3.02 5.73
C PHE A 123 18.07 -4.20 5.89
N GLY A 124 17.65 -5.43 5.56
CA GLY A 124 18.41 -6.64 5.78
C GLY A 124 18.28 -7.20 7.20
N VAL A 125 17.48 -6.56 8.06
CA VAL A 125 17.11 -7.09 9.37
C VAL A 125 15.78 -7.79 9.23
N LEU A 126 15.65 -8.96 9.87
CA LEU A 126 14.42 -9.76 9.85
C LEU A 126 13.18 -8.91 10.16
N PRO A 127 12.21 -8.82 9.24
CA PRO A 127 11.05 -7.94 9.38
C PRO A 127 10.03 -8.43 10.40
N TRP A 128 10.26 -9.59 10.99
CA TRP A 128 9.32 -10.31 11.86
C TRP A 128 9.79 -10.41 13.31
N THR A 129 10.51 -9.48 13.81
CA THR A 129 10.59 -9.41 15.26
C THR A 129 9.17 -9.13 15.74
N ALA A 130 8.60 -10.11 16.42
CA ALA A 130 7.21 -10.12 16.91
C ALA A 130 6.82 -8.90 17.79
N ARG A 131 7.67 -7.91 17.88
CA ARG A 131 7.58 -6.73 18.76
C ARG A 131 7.34 -5.41 18.01
N GLN A 132 7.31 -5.40 16.68
CA GLN A 132 7.06 -4.18 15.91
C GLN A 132 5.59 -4.11 15.48
N HIS A 133 4.72 -3.80 16.40
CA HIS A 133 3.32 -3.50 16.11
C HIS A 133 3.19 -2.01 15.78
N ALA A 134 3.75 -1.59 14.66
CA ALA A 134 3.59 -0.24 14.15
C ALA A 134 2.43 -0.20 13.14
N TYR A 135 1.45 0.66 13.41
CA TYR A 135 0.30 0.87 12.52
C TYR A 135 0.39 2.24 11.89
N SER A 136 0.23 2.27 10.56
CA SER A 136 0.14 3.51 9.79
C SER A 136 -1.30 3.96 9.71
N ILE A 137 -1.57 5.17 10.16
CA ILE A 137 -2.85 5.84 9.96
C ILE A 137 -2.74 6.64 8.67
N ARG A 138 -3.66 6.40 7.74
CA ARG A 138 -3.69 7.05 6.43
C ARG A 138 -5.06 7.60 6.14
N VAL A 139 -5.11 8.79 5.54
CA VAL A 139 -6.35 9.46 5.14
C VAL A 139 -6.45 9.57 3.62
N SER A 140 -7.64 9.39 3.10
CA SER A 140 -7.95 9.39 1.67
C SER A 140 -9.18 10.24 1.38
N HIS A 141 -9.23 10.82 0.17
CA HIS A 141 -10.34 11.62 -0.31
C HIS A 141 -10.50 11.44 -1.83
N TRP A 142 -11.63 10.89 -2.26
CA TRP A 142 -11.83 10.56 -3.66
C TRP A 142 -13.31 10.58 -4.07
N SER A 143 -13.55 10.69 -5.37
CA SER A 143 -14.86 10.55 -6.02
C SER A 143 -14.81 9.69 -7.29
N THR A 144 -13.64 9.13 -7.61
CA THR A 144 -13.37 8.27 -8.77
C THR A 144 -13.26 6.80 -8.34
N PRO A 145 -13.18 5.86 -9.27
CA PRO A 145 -12.80 4.48 -8.95
C PRO A 145 -11.45 4.45 -8.21
N VAL A 146 -11.29 3.48 -7.32
CA VAL A 146 -10.04 3.23 -6.61
C VAL A 146 -9.03 2.53 -7.53
N ALA A 147 -7.76 2.53 -7.14
CA ALA A 147 -6.74 1.78 -7.86
C ALA A 147 -7.02 0.27 -7.80
N GLN A 148 -6.45 -0.47 -8.75
CA GLN A 148 -6.64 -1.91 -8.87
C GLN A 148 -5.30 -2.64 -8.87
N ILE A 149 -5.29 -3.84 -8.29
CA ILE A 149 -4.18 -4.77 -8.33
C ILE A 149 -4.68 -6.06 -8.98
N GLU A 150 -4.11 -6.42 -10.11
CA GLU A 150 -4.16 -7.77 -10.67
C GLU A 150 -3.04 -8.58 -10.01
N LEU A 151 -3.36 -9.73 -9.42
CA LEU A 151 -2.44 -10.51 -8.60
C LEU A 151 -2.50 -11.99 -8.98
N HIS A 152 -1.33 -12.58 -9.17
CA HIS A 152 -1.11 -13.98 -9.53
C HIS A 152 -0.01 -14.58 -8.67
N ALA A 153 -0.01 -15.90 -8.56
CA ALA A 153 1.07 -16.67 -7.94
C ALA A 153 1.61 -17.71 -8.93
N ASP A 154 2.91 -17.95 -8.89
CA ASP A 154 3.60 -18.89 -9.75
C ASP A 154 4.78 -19.53 -9.02
N TRP A 155 5.48 -20.48 -9.66
CA TRP A 155 6.74 -21.05 -9.19
C TRP A 155 7.90 -20.53 -10.01
N ILE A 156 9.08 -20.50 -9.38
CA ILE A 156 10.32 -20.05 -10.01
C ILE A 156 11.43 -21.08 -9.92
N TYR A 157 12.40 -20.99 -10.85
CA TYR A 157 13.56 -21.86 -10.91
C TYR A 157 13.19 -23.36 -10.85
N ALA A 158 12.46 -23.81 -11.85
CA ALA A 158 11.96 -25.19 -11.94
C ALA A 158 11.13 -25.60 -10.70
N GLY A 159 10.32 -24.71 -10.21
CA GLY A 159 9.36 -24.96 -9.13
C GLY A 159 9.95 -24.99 -7.72
N ARG A 160 11.19 -24.52 -7.55
CA ARG A 160 11.86 -24.56 -6.23
C ARG A 160 11.35 -23.51 -5.24
N TRP A 161 10.85 -22.39 -5.73
CA TRP A 161 10.40 -21.27 -4.92
C TRP A 161 9.07 -20.76 -5.43
N HIS A 162 8.43 -19.97 -4.61
CA HIS A 162 7.17 -19.33 -4.94
C HIS A 162 7.41 -17.90 -5.40
N GLU A 163 6.59 -17.42 -6.31
CA GLU A 163 6.56 -16.06 -6.77
C GLU A 163 5.15 -15.48 -6.70
N VAL A 164 5.08 -14.20 -6.45
CA VAL A 164 3.86 -13.42 -6.59
C VAL A 164 4.13 -12.32 -7.60
N PHE A 165 3.31 -12.21 -8.62
CA PHE A 165 3.42 -11.19 -9.65
C PHE A 165 2.07 -10.57 -9.98
N GLY A 166 2.08 -9.47 -10.69
CA GLY A 166 0.86 -8.80 -11.09
C GLY A 166 1.09 -7.43 -11.68
N ARG A 167 0.04 -6.64 -11.69
CA ARG A 167 0.04 -5.29 -12.24
C ARG A 167 -0.81 -4.34 -11.41
N SER A 168 -0.32 -3.12 -11.23
CA SER A 168 -1.05 -2.04 -10.56
C SER A 168 -1.56 -1.03 -11.57
N THR A 169 -2.84 -0.64 -11.48
CA THR A 169 -3.47 0.34 -12.38
C THR A 169 -4.35 1.33 -11.62
N TYR A 170 -4.49 2.52 -12.16
CA TYR A 170 -5.44 3.54 -11.73
C TYR A 170 -6.04 4.24 -12.95
N LEU A 171 -7.37 4.29 -13.05
CA LEU A 171 -8.10 4.79 -14.22
C LEU A 171 -7.58 4.17 -15.54
N GLY A 172 -7.32 2.85 -15.53
CA GLY A 172 -6.81 2.10 -16.69
C GLY A 172 -5.35 2.38 -17.05
N LYS A 173 -4.63 3.25 -16.31
CA LYS A 173 -3.22 3.55 -16.54
C LYS A 173 -2.34 2.82 -15.53
N PRO A 174 -1.14 2.35 -15.94
CA PRO A 174 -0.20 1.74 -15.04
C PRO A 174 0.20 2.67 -13.89
N VAL A 175 0.25 2.13 -12.68
CA VAL A 175 0.82 2.79 -11.50
C VAL A 175 2.17 2.16 -11.23
N PHE A 176 3.23 2.95 -11.18
CA PHE A 176 4.59 2.46 -11.01
C PHE A 176 5.48 3.47 -10.27
N GLY A 177 6.56 2.98 -9.66
CA GLY A 177 7.59 3.81 -9.06
C GLY A 177 8.51 4.39 -10.14
N PHE A 178 8.93 5.64 -9.97
CA PHE A 178 9.83 6.30 -10.91
C PHE A 178 11.25 6.36 -10.39
N ALA A 179 11.47 7.13 -9.37
CA ALA A 179 12.74 7.32 -8.73
C ALA A 179 12.64 6.98 -7.25
N SER A 180 13.66 6.38 -6.74
CA SER A 180 13.77 6.10 -5.31
C SER A 180 15.11 6.59 -4.77
N THR A 181 15.14 6.85 -3.46
CA THR A 181 16.40 7.01 -2.73
C THR A 181 17.17 5.70 -2.74
N SER A 182 18.44 5.73 -2.35
CA SER A 182 19.25 4.52 -2.12
C SER A 182 18.62 3.55 -1.11
N ARG A 183 17.67 4.01 -0.31
CA ARG A 183 16.90 3.22 0.66
C ARG A 183 15.52 2.78 0.15
N GLY A 184 15.23 2.95 -1.15
CA GLY A 184 13.98 2.52 -1.76
C GLY A 184 12.77 3.43 -1.51
N ALA A 185 12.93 4.58 -0.86
CA ALA A 185 11.82 5.53 -0.70
C ALA A 185 11.57 6.28 -2.02
N PRO A 186 10.31 6.36 -2.51
CA PRO A 186 10.00 7.06 -3.75
C PRO A 186 10.29 8.57 -3.64
N THR A 187 10.93 9.13 -4.67
CA THR A 187 11.30 10.56 -4.72
C THR A 187 10.40 11.39 -5.60
N ASP A 188 9.60 10.76 -6.43
CA ASP A 188 8.71 11.41 -7.42
C ASP A 188 7.34 11.83 -6.85
N GLY A 189 7.07 11.52 -5.60
CA GLY A 189 5.81 11.83 -4.95
C GLY A 189 4.65 10.90 -5.31
N TYR A 190 4.88 9.88 -6.09
CA TYR A 190 3.86 8.87 -6.40
C TYR A 190 3.65 7.85 -5.27
N GLY A 191 4.65 7.57 -4.46
CA GLY A 191 4.55 6.83 -3.20
C GLY A 191 3.93 5.45 -3.31
N ARG A 192 4.32 4.66 -4.31
CA ARG A 192 3.71 3.36 -4.59
C ARG A 192 4.55 2.24 -4.07
N LEU A 193 4.50 2.09 -2.77
CA LEU A 193 5.00 0.87 -2.17
C LEU A 193 3.91 -0.20 -2.24
N LEU A 194 4.31 -1.36 -2.71
CA LEU A 194 3.59 -2.61 -2.59
C LEU A 194 4.14 -3.35 -1.38
N TYR A 195 3.24 -3.89 -0.57
CA TYR A 195 3.60 -4.69 0.60
C TYR A 195 3.08 -6.09 0.38
N LEU A 196 3.98 -7.07 0.38
CA LEU A 196 3.64 -8.48 0.29
C LEU A 196 3.54 -9.08 1.67
N ASP A 197 2.43 -9.71 1.95
CA ASP A 197 2.20 -10.49 3.17
C ASP A 197 1.83 -11.93 2.80
N THR A 198 2.12 -12.87 3.72
CA THR A 198 1.68 -14.27 3.61
C THR A 198 0.80 -14.65 4.79
N PHE A 199 -0.28 -15.38 4.52
CA PHE A 199 -1.15 -15.93 5.57
C PHE A 199 -0.88 -17.41 5.77
N GLY A 200 -0.91 -17.87 7.03
CA GLY A 200 -0.63 -19.27 7.36
C GLY A 200 0.82 -19.69 7.12
N SER A 201 1.76 -18.76 7.00
CA SER A 201 3.17 -19.06 6.78
C SER A 201 3.79 -19.74 8.02
N ARG A 202 4.90 -20.44 7.81
CA ARG A 202 5.67 -21.08 8.90
C ARG A 202 6.26 -20.08 9.90
N TYR A 203 6.26 -18.80 9.60
CA TYR A 203 6.67 -17.74 10.52
C TYR A 203 5.63 -17.39 11.59
N GLY A 204 4.49 -18.05 11.58
CA GLY A 204 3.41 -17.90 12.56
C GLY A 204 2.05 -17.72 11.90
N ALA A 205 1.00 -17.76 12.70
CA ALA A 205 -0.37 -17.53 12.26
C ALA A 205 -0.60 -16.07 11.87
N GLY A 206 -1.55 -15.84 10.95
CA GLY A 206 -1.93 -14.52 10.49
C GLY A 206 -1.04 -13.97 9.37
N TRP A 207 -1.31 -12.71 9.01
CA TRP A 207 -0.55 -12.03 7.97
C TRP A 207 0.85 -11.67 8.44
N ARG A 208 1.84 -12.01 7.63
CA ARG A 208 3.25 -11.65 7.84
C ARG A 208 3.75 -10.93 6.61
N ARG A 209 4.23 -9.72 6.77
CA ARG A 209 4.90 -9.02 5.70
C ARG A 209 6.23 -9.68 5.39
N VAL A 210 6.41 -9.97 4.12
CA VAL A 210 7.65 -10.59 3.62
C VAL A 210 8.54 -9.55 2.96
N ASN A 211 7.94 -8.60 2.24
CA ASN A 211 8.71 -7.60 1.50
C ASN A 211 7.91 -6.31 1.24
N ALA A 212 8.63 -5.24 0.89
CA ALA A 212 8.07 -4.01 0.34
C ALA A 212 8.86 -3.62 -0.90
N PHE A 213 8.17 -3.30 -1.99
CA PHE A 213 8.79 -3.05 -3.29
C PHE A 213 7.99 -2.05 -4.14
N LEU A 214 8.54 -1.64 -5.27
CA LEU A 214 7.91 -0.74 -6.22
C LEU A 214 7.53 -1.49 -7.50
N PRO A 215 6.37 -1.18 -8.12
CA PRO A 215 6.05 -1.71 -9.44
C PRO A 215 6.97 -1.13 -10.51
N HIS A 216 7.19 -1.91 -11.55
CA HIS A 216 8.10 -1.56 -12.63
C HIS A 216 7.51 -0.51 -13.58
N ARG A 217 8.37 0.36 -14.04
CA ARG A 217 8.10 1.30 -15.13
C ARG A 217 8.30 0.61 -16.49
N PRO A 218 7.49 0.89 -17.53
CA PRO A 218 6.27 1.73 -17.53
C PRO A 218 4.98 0.93 -17.35
N THR A 219 5.06 -0.35 -17.12
CA THR A 219 3.93 -1.29 -17.20
C THR A 219 3.09 -1.38 -15.93
N GLY A 220 3.64 -0.98 -14.78
CA GLY A 220 3.04 -1.21 -13.47
C GLY A 220 3.11 -2.66 -13.00
N VAL A 221 3.86 -3.50 -13.71
CA VAL A 221 4.11 -4.90 -13.35
C VAL A 221 5.02 -4.97 -12.14
N PHE A 222 4.77 -5.94 -11.29
CA PHE A 222 5.61 -6.27 -10.15
C PHE A 222 5.78 -7.78 -10.04
N CYS A 223 6.87 -8.18 -9.43
CA CYS A 223 7.12 -9.57 -9.04
C CYS A 223 7.96 -9.61 -7.77
N ALA A 224 7.70 -10.59 -6.94
CA ALA A 224 8.43 -10.82 -5.71
C ALA A 224 8.58 -12.33 -5.47
N GLY A 225 9.81 -12.79 -5.51
CA GLY A 225 10.14 -14.18 -5.19
C GLY A 225 10.22 -14.40 -3.68
N LEU A 226 9.74 -15.53 -3.23
CA LEU A 226 9.76 -16.01 -1.85
C LEU A 226 10.83 -17.09 -1.73
N TYR A 227 12.02 -16.68 -1.29
CA TYR A 227 13.21 -17.54 -1.25
C TYR A 227 13.48 -18.06 0.17
N ARG A 228 14.11 -19.20 0.25
CA ARG A 228 14.76 -19.66 1.49
C ARG A 228 16.02 -18.84 1.72
N TYR A 229 16.18 -18.40 2.93
CA TYR A 229 17.41 -17.77 3.39
C TYR A 229 17.90 -18.45 4.67
N ASP A 230 19.15 -18.86 4.69
CA ASP A 230 19.85 -19.44 5.85
C ASP A 230 19.07 -20.53 6.61
N GLY A 231 18.58 -21.54 5.88
CA GLY A 231 17.86 -22.67 6.50
C GLY A 231 16.48 -22.32 7.07
N ARG A 232 16.03 -21.08 6.94
CA ARG A 232 14.70 -20.65 7.36
C ARG A 232 13.63 -21.15 6.39
N PRO A 233 12.42 -21.41 6.88
CA PRO A 233 11.36 -21.82 6.01
C PRO A 233 11.09 -20.73 4.97
N PRO A 234 10.75 -21.09 3.72
CA PRO A 234 10.32 -20.11 2.73
C PRO A 234 9.12 -19.34 3.24
N GLY A 235 8.96 -18.11 2.78
CA GLY A 235 7.79 -17.29 3.09
C GLY A 235 6.50 -17.74 2.41
N ASN A 236 6.37 -19.04 2.10
CA ASN A 236 5.17 -19.61 1.54
C ASN A 236 4.08 -19.71 2.63
N GLY A 237 2.86 -19.45 2.24
CA GLY A 237 1.68 -19.53 3.10
C GLY A 237 0.49 -20.09 2.32
N SER A 238 -0.65 -20.19 3.00
CA SER A 238 -1.90 -20.60 2.38
C SER A 238 -2.50 -19.53 1.45
N GLU A 239 -2.07 -18.28 1.60
CA GLU A 239 -2.54 -17.14 0.83
C GLU A 239 -1.45 -16.06 0.76
N TYR A 240 -1.38 -15.37 -0.38
CA TYR A 240 -0.53 -14.19 -0.58
C TYR A 240 -1.40 -12.96 -0.71
N ARG A 241 -0.97 -11.88 -0.07
CA ARG A 241 -1.65 -10.60 -0.12
C ARG A 241 -0.69 -9.50 -0.55
N VAL A 242 -1.10 -8.71 -1.54
CA VAL A 242 -0.40 -7.48 -1.90
C VAL A 242 -1.28 -6.29 -1.55
N THR A 243 -0.73 -5.39 -0.77
CA THR A 243 -1.35 -4.10 -0.42
C THR A 243 -0.56 -2.99 -1.08
N MET A 244 -1.24 -2.15 -1.84
CA MET A 244 -0.66 -0.99 -2.50
C MET A 244 -1.11 0.29 -1.80
N ILE A 245 -0.16 1.14 -1.48
CA ILE A 245 -0.46 2.51 -1.09
C ILE A 245 -1.08 3.22 -2.29
N GLY A 246 -2.31 3.69 -2.15
CA GLY A 246 -3.07 4.32 -3.23
C GLY A 246 -2.39 5.55 -3.82
N PRO A 247 -2.50 5.82 -5.12
CA PRO A 247 -1.89 6.98 -5.74
C PRO A 247 -2.53 8.29 -5.28
N GLY A 248 -1.72 9.30 -5.01
CA GLY A 248 -2.18 10.62 -4.56
C GLY A 248 -2.93 10.54 -3.24
N VAL A 249 -4.16 10.95 -3.21
CA VAL A 249 -5.02 10.97 -2.02
C VAL A 249 -6.09 9.87 -2.03
N THR A 250 -5.99 8.92 -2.96
CA THR A 250 -6.93 7.80 -3.06
C THR A 250 -6.63 6.72 -2.01
N PRO A 251 -7.59 5.84 -1.70
CA PRO A 251 -7.40 4.78 -0.70
C PRO A 251 -6.31 3.79 -1.07
N ASP A 252 -5.75 3.17 -0.04
CA ASP A 252 -4.94 1.97 -0.18
C ASP A 252 -5.82 0.79 -0.61
N VAL A 253 -5.29 -0.02 -1.51
CA VAL A 253 -6.01 -1.17 -2.07
C VAL A 253 -5.26 -2.46 -1.83
N GLN A 254 -5.98 -3.57 -1.88
CA GLN A 254 -5.45 -4.89 -1.59
C GLN A 254 -5.97 -5.88 -2.61
N SER A 255 -5.15 -6.85 -2.95
CA SER A 255 -5.55 -8.07 -3.64
C SER A 255 -4.95 -9.28 -2.96
N THR A 256 -5.63 -10.43 -3.06
CA THR A 256 -5.18 -11.70 -2.50
C THR A 256 -5.24 -12.79 -3.56
N VAL A 257 -4.34 -13.76 -3.43
CA VAL A 257 -4.32 -14.97 -4.25
C VAL A 257 -3.99 -16.16 -3.36
N ALA A 258 -4.56 -17.33 -3.68
CA ALA A 258 -4.25 -18.56 -2.95
C ALA A 258 -2.76 -18.87 -3.01
N GLY A 259 -2.22 -19.33 -1.90
CA GLY A 259 -0.86 -19.81 -1.82
C GLY A 259 -0.68 -21.11 -2.62
N LEU A 260 0.52 -21.33 -3.12
CA LEU A 260 0.87 -22.53 -3.89
C LEU A 260 1.40 -23.62 -2.94
N HIS A 261 1.12 -24.86 -3.30
CA HIS A 261 1.88 -26.00 -2.79
C HIS A 261 3.25 -26.07 -3.44
N ASP A 262 4.15 -26.93 -2.94
CA ASP A 262 5.43 -27.20 -3.59
C ASP A 262 5.21 -27.83 -4.96
N TYR A 263 5.89 -27.31 -5.98
CA TYR A 263 5.78 -27.82 -7.36
C TYR A 263 6.14 -29.31 -7.47
N ARG A 264 5.33 -30.07 -8.18
CA ARG A 264 5.51 -31.50 -8.41
C ARG A 264 5.92 -31.76 -9.84
N ARG A 265 7.19 -32.00 -10.04
CA ARG A 265 7.74 -32.33 -11.38
C ARG A 265 7.04 -33.56 -11.97
N GLY A 266 6.61 -33.45 -13.22
CA GLY A 266 5.84 -34.51 -13.92
C GLY A 266 4.35 -34.54 -13.55
N ASN A 267 3.86 -33.59 -12.72
CA ASN A 267 2.44 -33.39 -12.51
C ASN A 267 1.89 -32.48 -13.61
N SER A 268 1.04 -33.03 -14.47
CA SER A 268 0.50 -32.32 -15.63
C SER A 268 -0.33 -31.09 -15.26
N ALA A 269 -0.98 -31.08 -14.10
CA ALA A 269 -1.77 -29.96 -13.62
C ALA A 269 -0.86 -28.80 -13.19
N ASP A 270 0.21 -29.08 -12.44
CA ASP A 270 1.19 -28.08 -12.02
C ASP A 270 1.87 -27.45 -13.24
N GLU A 271 2.29 -28.29 -14.20
CA GLU A 271 2.92 -27.84 -15.44
C GLU A 271 1.96 -27.00 -16.31
N ALA A 272 0.69 -27.36 -16.37
CA ALA A 272 -0.32 -26.59 -17.09
C ALA A 272 -0.58 -25.23 -16.41
N TYR A 273 -0.65 -25.21 -15.10
CA TYR A 273 -0.81 -23.98 -14.31
C TYR A 273 0.40 -23.04 -14.52
N GLU A 274 1.63 -23.56 -14.40
CA GLU A 274 2.86 -22.80 -14.63
C GLU A 274 2.87 -22.16 -16.03
N ARG A 275 2.57 -22.95 -17.08
CA ARG A 275 2.47 -22.40 -18.44
C ARG A 275 1.43 -21.30 -18.56
N GLN A 276 0.27 -21.46 -17.91
CA GLN A 276 -0.78 -20.43 -17.90
C GLN A 276 -0.31 -19.15 -17.22
N GLN A 277 0.33 -19.26 -16.05
CA GLN A 277 0.82 -18.10 -15.32
C GLN A 277 1.93 -17.38 -16.08
N ASN A 278 2.87 -18.12 -16.68
CA ASN A 278 3.91 -17.54 -17.54
C ASN A 278 3.30 -16.78 -18.73
N ALA A 279 2.26 -17.29 -19.39
CA ALA A 279 1.56 -16.58 -20.46
C ALA A 279 0.88 -15.29 -19.98
N ILE A 280 0.35 -15.29 -18.76
CA ILE A 280 -0.21 -14.09 -18.13
C ILE A 280 0.90 -13.06 -17.87
N LEU A 281 2.03 -13.50 -17.31
CA LEU A 281 3.17 -12.64 -17.03
C LEU A 281 3.72 -11.99 -18.31
N ASP A 282 3.88 -12.75 -19.39
CA ASP A 282 4.30 -12.24 -20.70
C ASP A 282 3.39 -11.13 -21.21
N ARG A 283 2.08 -11.35 -21.10
CA ARG A 283 1.08 -10.37 -21.48
C ARG A 283 1.19 -9.10 -20.66
N LEU A 284 1.36 -9.21 -19.33
CA LEU A 284 1.47 -8.09 -18.43
C LEU A 284 2.79 -7.32 -18.64
N ALA A 285 3.88 -8.03 -18.83
CA ALA A 285 5.22 -7.48 -19.05
C ALA A 285 5.41 -6.86 -20.46
N ARG A 286 4.49 -7.12 -21.40
CA ARG A 286 4.55 -6.61 -22.78
C ARG A 286 5.89 -6.87 -23.47
N GLY A 287 6.41 -8.08 -23.32
CA GLY A 287 7.72 -8.47 -23.86
C GLY A 287 8.93 -7.91 -23.11
N GLY A 288 8.71 -7.20 -22.00
CA GLY A 288 9.79 -6.84 -21.08
C GLY A 288 10.28 -8.09 -20.35
N ARG A 289 11.59 -8.17 -20.13
CA ARG A 289 12.21 -9.31 -19.41
C ARG A 289 12.10 -9.21 -17.88
N TRP A 290 11.25 -8.35 -17.38
CA TRP A 290 10.99 -8.16 -15.96
C TRP A 290 10.21 -9.36 -15.43
N CYS A 291 10.65 -9.93 -14.33
CA CYS A 291 10.04 -11.08 -13.72
C CYS A 291 10.16 -12.40 -14.52
N HIS A 292 10.76 -12.39 -15.70
CA HIS A 292 11.08 -13.63 -16.39
C HIS A 292 12.21 -14.35 -15.67
N GLN A 293 11.99 -15.61 -15.48
CA GLN A 293 12.94 -16.50 -14.85
C GLN A 293 13.51 -17.44 -15.89
N HIS A 294 14.78 -17.46 -15.95
CA HIS A 294 15.57 -18.34 -16.81
C HIS A 294 16.13 -19.50 -16.02
#